data_9a6c5e418f375129b9566d3440b58d4b
#
_entry.id   9a6c5e418f375129b9566d3440b58d4b
#
_cell.length_a   1.000
_cell.length_b   1.000
_cell.length_c   1.000
_cell.angle_alpha   90.00
_cell.angle_beta   90.00
_cell.angle_gamma   90.00
#
_symmetry.space_group_name_H-M   'P 1'
#
loop_
_entity.id
_entity.type
_entity.pdbx_description
1 polymer ?
#
loop_
_entity_poly.entity_id
_entity_poly.type
_entity_poly.pdbx_seq_one_letter_code
_entity_poly.pdbx_strand_id
1 'polypeptide(L)'
;MNGLLKRGIVLVGLATLVVAGCATKKMMIGSGDIVADRQRLMKLNGASWGDAQAKAKAGNWEGIAVNAETMALNAAHIPMLFPEGSLTEKSKAKPEVWQKWAEFESASKNMVTWSERLRDAARSKNTQATQDVMKDFGRQACGTCHTPFRVPPPPPPRG
;
A
#
# COMPACT_ATOMS: atom_id res chain seq x y z
N MET A 1 -39.43 67.24 42.92
CA MET A 1 -37.96 67.37 42.96
C MET A 1 -37.36 66.16 42.25
N ASN A 2 -36.60 66.41 41.26
CA ASN A 2 -36.27 65.65 40.07
C ASN A 2 -35.35 64.46 40.32
N GLY A 3 -35.75 63.29 39.87
CA GLY A 3 -34.88 62.12 39.79
C GLY A 3 -34.83 61.60 38.33
N LEU A 4 -33.79 61.91 37.61
CA LEU A 4 -33.54 61.46 36.22
C LEU A 4 -33.29 59.95 36.17
N LEU A 5 -34.13 59.23 35.46
CA LEU A 5 -33.96 57.85 35.11
C LEU A 5 -32.99 57.72 33.95
N LYS A 6 -31.74 57.33 34.22
CA LYS A 6 -30.74 57.00 33.18
C LYS A 6 -31.06 55.63 32.61
N ARG A 7 -31.55 55.61 31.37
CA ARG A 7 -31.69 54.37 30.56
C ARG A 7 -30.33 53.94 30.07
N GLY A 8 -29.78 52.87 30.64
CA GLY A 8 -28.57 52.22 30.13
C GLY A 8 -28.96 51.32 28.95
N ILE A 9 -28.42 51.63 27.78
CA ILE A 9 -28.50 50.82 26.58
C ILE A 9 -27.48 49.70 26.72
N VAL A 10 -27.95 48.43 26.89
CA VAL A 10 -27.10 47.25 26.83
C VAL A 10 -26.92 46.87 25.36
N LEU A 11 -25.79 47.15 24.78
CA LEU A 11 -25.39 46.64 23.48
C LEU A 11 -24.98 45.19 23.64
N VAL A 12 -25.85 44.28 23.22
CA VAL A 12 -25.54 42.85 23.10
C VAL A 12 -24.74 42.67 21.80
N GLY A 13 -23.42 42.60 21.93
CA GLY A 13 -22.54 42.28 20.83
C GLY A 13 -22.71 40.82 20.40
N LEU A 14 -23.25 40.62 19.21
CA LEU A 14 -23.39 39.30 18.58
C LEU A 14 -22.01 38.88 18.08
N ALA A 15 -21.30 38.10 18.88
CA ALA A 15 -20.01 37.50 18.47
C ALA A 15 -20.32 36.36 17.49
N THR A 16 -20.18 36.62 16.20
CA THR A 16 -20.21 35.58 15.15
C THR A 16 -18.94 34.74 15.26
N LEU A 17 -19.07 33.54 15.82
CA LEU A 17 -18.04 32.49 15.76
C LEU A 17 -17.89 32.05 14.30
N VAL A 18 -16.84 32.56 13.63
CA VAL A 18 -16.39 32.01 12.36
C VAL A 18 -15.73 30.68 12.67
N VAL A 19 -16.47 29.59 12.50
CA VAL A 19 -15.92 28.24 12.49
C VAL A 19 -15.08 28.14 11.21
N ALA A 20 -13.77 28.41 11.33
CA ALA A 20 -12.82 28.09 10.28
C ALA A 20 -12.82 26.57 10.10
N GLY A 21 -13.54 26.11 9.09
CA GLY A 21 -13.54 24.71 8.70
C GLY A 21 -12.10 24.32 8.36
N CYS A 22 -11.48 23.49 9.22
CA CYS A 22 -10.25 22.82 8.87
C CYS A 22 -10.54 21.96 7.64
N ALA A 23 -10.27 22.50 6.45
CA ALA A 23 -10.17 21.68 5.25
C ALA A 23 -9.03 20.69 5.51
N THR A 24 -9.37 19.46 5.88
CA THR A 24 -8.42 18.36 6.00
C THR A 24 -7.83 18.16 4.61
N LYS A 25 -6.70 18.79 4.34
CA LYS A 25 -5.91 18.54 3.14
C LYS A 25 -5.58 17.05 3.19
N LYS A 26 -6.31 16.27 2.37
CA LYS A 26 -6.07 14.84 2.22
C LYS A 26 -4.61 14.69 1.85
N MET A 27 -3.79 14.24 2.81
CA MET A 27 -2.36 14.06 2.60
C MET A 27 -2.21 12.90 1.62
N MET A 28 -2.10 13.23 0.34
CA MET A 28 -1.85 12.25 -0.71
C MET A 28 -0.38 11.82 -0.61
N ILE A 29 -0.17 10.67 0.02
CA ILE A 29 1.13 10.00 -0.02
C ILE A 29 1.26 9.42 -1.44
N GLY A 30 1.88 10.19 -2.34
CA GLY A 30 2.05 9.74 -3.73
C GLY A 30 2.43 10.90 -4.66
N SER A 31 2.74 10.56 -5.90
CA SER A 31 3.14 11.52 -6.95
C SER A 31 1.97 12.33 -7.52
N GLY A 32 0.73 12.04 -7.14
CA GLY A 32 -0.48 12.54 -7.79
C GLY A 32 -0.90 11.71 -9.03
N ASP A 33 -0.03 10.82 -9.51
CA ASP A 33 -0.34 9.82 -10.55
C ASP A 33 -0.45 8.44 -9.90
N ILE A 34 -1.68 7.96 -9.71
CA ILE A 34 -1.95 6.69 -9.04
C ILE A 34 -1.38 5.48 -9.80
N VAL A 35 -1.28 5.55 -11.12
CA VAL A 35 -0.68 4.48 -11.92
C VAL A 35 0.83 4.44 -11.73
N ALA A 36 1.48 5.61 -11.67
CA ALA A 36 2.91 5.71 -11.37
C ALA A 36 3.20 5.21 -9.94
N ASP A 37 2.32 5.47 -8.99
CA ASP A 37 2.46 5.00 -7.60
C ASP A 37 2.35 3.47 -7.52
N ARG A 38 1.41 2.84 -8.23
CA ARG A 38 1.34 1.37 -8.38
C ARG A 38 2.64 0.79 -8.93
N GLN A 39 3.12 1.36 -10.03
CA GLN A 39 4.35 0.89 -10.68
C GLN A 39 5.57 1.02 -9.78
N ARG A 40 5.65 2.11 -9.00
CA ARG A 40 6.72 2.34 -8.03
C ARG A 40 6.66 1.31 -6.91
N LEU A 41 5.48 1.07 -6.33
CA LEU A 41 5.30 0.05 -5.30
C LEU A 41 5.73 -1.33 -5.78
N MET A 42 5.33 -1.71 -7.01
CA MET A 42 5.73 -3.00 -7.59
C MET A 42 7.23 -3.10 -7.85
N LYS A 43 7.89 -2.02 -8.27
CA LYS A 43 9.35 -1.97 -8.40
C LYS A 43 10.05 -2.14 -7.04
N LEU A 44 9.54 -1.50 -5.99
CA LEU A 44 10.07 -1.65 -4.63
C LEU A 44 9.93 -3.10 -4.13
N ASN A 45 8.77 -3.73 -4.35
CA ASN A 45 8.58 -5.14 -4.00
C ASN A 45 9.53 -6.07 -4.77
N GLY A 46 9.71 -5.82 -6.06
CA GLY A 46 10.66 -6.58 -6.89
C GLY A 46 12.11 -6.43 -6.42
N ALA A 47 12.51 -5.20 -6.07
CA ALA A 47 13.84 -4.92 -5.52
C ALA A 47 14.04 -5.59 -4.16
N SER A 48 13.06 -5.49 -3.25
CA SER A 48 13.11 -6.16 -1.93
C SER A 48 13.20 -7.68 -2.08
N TRP A 49 12.46 -8.27 -3.01
CA TRP A 49 12.53 -9.70 -3.27
C TRP A 49 13.89 -10.12 -3.84
N GLY A 50 14.41 -9.38 -4.84
CA GLY A 50 15.75 -9.66 -5.40
C GLY A 50 16.85 -9.56 -4.35
N ASP A 51 16.80 -8.55 -3.48
CA ASP A 51 17.76 -8.38 -2.40
C ASP A 51 17.62 -9.47 -1.32
N ALA A 52 16.39 -9.90 -0.98
CA ALA A 52 16.18 -11.02 -0.07
C ALA A 52 16.83 -12.32 -0.60
N GLN A 53 16.70 -12.58 -1.92
CA GLN A 53 17.34 -13.73 -2.55
C GLN A 53 18.89 -13.66 -2.51
N ALA A 54 19.47 -12.48 -2.69
CA ALA A 54 20.91 -12.26 -2.58
C ALA A 54 21.37 -12.47 -1.12
N LYS A 55 20.62 -11.94 -0.15
CA LYS A 55 20.89 -12.10 1.27
C LYS A 55 20.79 -13.55 1.75
N ALA A 56 19.88 -14.33 1.16
CA ALA A 56 19.78 -15.77 1.46
C ALA A 56 21.08 -16.53 1.11
N LYS A 57 21.67 -16.20 -0.06
CA LYS A 57 22.96 -16.78 -0.47
C LYS A 57 24.11 -16.40 0.48
N ALA A 58 24.02 -15.23 1.10
CA ALA A 58 25.01 -14.71 2.04
C ALA A 58 24.73 -15.12 3.53
N GLY A 59 23.66 -15.85 3.80
CA GLY A 59 23.26 -16.21 5.18
C GLY A 59 22.83 -15.02 6.04
N ASN A 60 22.44 -13.90 5.40
CA ASN A 60 21.99 -12.69 6.10
C ASN A 60 20.50 -12.75 6.42
N TRP A 61 20.16 -13.49 7.48
CA TRP A 61 18.77 -13.74 7.90
C TRP A 61 18.03 -12.46 8.28
N GLU A 62 18.68 -11.57 9.04
CA GLU A 62 18.06 -10.30 9.44
C GLU A 62 17.75 -9.43 8.22
N GLY A 63 18.64 -9.39 7.25
CA GLY A 63 18.40 -8.66 6.00
C GLY A 63 17.22 -9.23 5.19
N ILE A 64 17.01 -10.57 5.20
CA ILE A 64 15.82 -11.20 4.62
C ILE A 64 14.57 -10.74 5.37
N ALA A 65 14.61 -10.76 6.71
CA ALA A 65 13.46 -10.37 7.53
C ALA A 65 13.04 -8.90 7.27
N VAL A 66 14.00 -7.99 7.15
CA VAL A 66 13.74 -6.57 6.81
C VAL A 66 13.08 -6.43 5.44
N ASN A 67 13.55 -7.15 4.43
CA ASN A 67 12.96 -7.12 3.09
C ASN A 67 11.54 -7.71 3.10
N ALA A 68 11.34 -8.78 3.83
CA ALA A 68 10.04 -9.42 3.97
C ALA A 68 9.03 -8.49 4.68
N GLU A 69 9.44 -7.81 5.75
CA GLU A 69 8.63 -6.79 6.42
C GLU A 69 8.24 -5.65 5.46
N THR A 70 9.20 -5.16 4.68
CA THR A 70 8.96 -4.12 3.65
C THR A 70 7.90 -4.58 2.65
N MET A 71 8.00 -5.83 2.18
CA MET A 71 7.02 -6.40 1.24
C MET A 71 5.64 -6.58 1.88
N ALA A 72 5.56 -6.96 3.17
CA ALA A 72 4.29 -7.07 3.90
C ALA A 72 3.59 -5.70 4.01
N LEU A 73 4.32 -4.67 4.44
CA LEU A 73 3.80 -3.30 4.54
C LEU A 73 3.35 -2.76 3.18
N ASN A 74 4.15 -2.96 2.15
CA ASN A 74 3.80 -2.56 0.80
C ASN A 74 2.54 -3.30 0.31
N ALA A 75 2.43 -4.60 0.57
CA ALA A 75 1.28 -5.40 0.16
C ALA A 75 -0.01 -4.90 0.81
N ALA A 76 0.02 -4.55 2.10
CA ALA A 76 -1.14 -3.99 2.80
C ALA A 76 -1.67 -2.69 2.15
N HIS A 77 -0.82 -1.94 1.45
CA HIS A 77 -1.19 -0.70 0.77
C HIS A 77 -1.67 -0.89 -0.68
N ILE A 78 -1.51 -2.09 -1.26
CA ILE A 78 -1.90 -2.34 -2.67
C ILE A 78 -3.34 -1.93 -2.96
N PRO A 79 -4.38 -2.35 -2.20
CA PRO A 79 -5.76 -2.04 -2.55
C PRO A 79 -6.04 -0.53 -2.61
N MET A 80 -5.41 0.26 -1.75
CA MET A 80 -5.58 1.72 -1.71
C MET A 80 -5.12 2.43 -2.99
N LEU A 81 -4.26 1.79 -3.76
CA LEU A 81 -3.74 2.31 -5.02
C LEU A 81 -4.64 1.96 -6.22
N PHE A 82 -5.78 1.28 -6.00
CA PHE A 82 -6.71 0.89 -7.06
C PHE A 82 -8.13 1.47 -6.85
N PRO A 83 -8.26 2.80 -6.66
CA PRO A 83 -9.58 3.40 -6.56
C PRO A 83 -10.38 3.14 -7.84
N GLU A 84 -11.71 3.12 -7.72
CA GLU A 84 -12.60 2.96 -8.85
C GLU A 84 -12.32 4.01 -9.94
N GLY A 85 -12.49 3.65 -11.20
CA GLY A 85 -12.24 4.54 -12.33
C GLY A 85 -10.77 4.83 -12.64
N SER A 86 -9.82 4.19 -11.95
CA SER A 86 -8.37 4.42 -12.14
C SER A 86 -7.71 3.48 -13.15
N LEU A 87 -8.49 2.81 -14.00
CA LEU A 87 -7.98 2.09 -15.16
C LEU A 87 -7.69 3.07 -16.30
N THR A 88 -6.44 3.13 -16.74
CA THR A 88 -6.00 3.98 -17.84
C THR A 88 -5.17 3.17 -18.83
N GLU A 89 -4.90 3.69 -20.02
CA GLU A 89 -4.04 3.05 -21.03
C GLU A 89 -2.61 2.78 -20.53
N LYS A 90 -2.12 3.60 -19.60
CA LYS A 90 -0.81 3.41 -18.96
C LYS A 90 -0.80 2.27 -17.93
N SER A 91 -1.98 1.88 -17.44
CA SER A 91 -2.12 0.81 -16.45
C SER A 91 -1.90 -0.56 -17.08
N LYS A 92 -1.27 -1.45 -16.33
CA LYS A 92 -1.19 -2.88 -16.65
C LYS A 92 -2.15 -3.72 -15.80
N ALA A 93 -3.03 -3.08 -15.03
CA ALA A 93 -4.12 -3.76 -14.35
C ALA A 93 -5.19 -4.19 -15.37
N LYS A 94 -5.79 -5.33 -15.12
CA LYS A 94 -6.97 -5.77 -15.87
C LYS A 94 -8.25 -5.21 -15.21
N PRO A 95 -9.38 -5.07 -15.96
CA PRO A 95 -10.66 -4.65 -15.40
C PRO A 95 -11.15 -5.54 -14.24
N GLU A 96 -10.74 -6.81 -14.23
CA GLU A 96 -11.05 -7.79 -13.20
C GLU A 96 -10.64 -7.35 -11.80
N VAL A 97 -9.68 -6.43 -11.64
CA VAL A 97 -9.34 -5.84 -10.34
C VAL A 97 -10.58 -5.26 -9.67
N TRP A 98 -11.40 -4.51 -10.40
CA TRP A 98 -12.60 -3.86 -9.88
C TRP A 98 -13.85 -4.74 -9.94
N GLN A 99 -13.92 -5.61 -10.94
CA GLN A 99 -15.04 -6.56 -11.10
C GLN A 99 -15.02 -7.66 -10.03
N LYS A 100 -13.82 -8.03 -9.55
CA LYS A 100 -13.58 -9.08 -8.57
C LYS A 100 -12.81 -8.55 -7.38
N TRP A 101 -13.27 -7.42 -6.83
CA TRP A 101 -12.57 -6.70 -5.79
C TRP A 101 -12.21 -7.55 -4.57
N ALA A 102 -13.13 -8.37 -4.08
CA ALA A 102 -12.89 -9.25 -2.92
C ALA A 102 -11.75 -10.26 -3.18
N GLU A 103 -11.67 -10.80 -4.40
CA GLU A 103 -10.58 -11.71 -4.80
C GLU A 103 -9.25 -10.95 -4.90
N PHE A 104 -9.27 -9.72 -5.41
CA PHE A 104 -8.08 -8.86 -5.49
C PHE A 104 -7.56 -8.49 -4.10
N GLU A 105 -8.43 -8.07 -3.18
CA GLU A 105 -8.05 -7.83 -1.79
C GLU A 105 -7.50 -9.08 -1.10
N SER A 106 -8.13 -10.24 -1.34
CA SER A 106 -7.66 -11.51 -0.81
C SER A 106 -6.24 -11.84 -1.32
N ALA A 107 -5.96 -11.59 -2.60
CA ALA A 107 -4.62 -11.77 -3.16
C ALA A 107 -3.59 -10.83 -2.53
N SER A 108 -3.97 -9.58 -2.24
CA SER A 108 -3.12 -8.65 -1.50
C SER A 108 -2.82 -9.14 -0.07
N LYS A 109 -3.85 -9.57 0.67
CA LYS A 109 -3.70 -10.15 2.01
C LYS A 109 -2.85 -11.42 2.00
N ASN A 110 -2.99 -12.24 0.97
CA ASN A 110 -2.14 -13.41 0.79
C ASN A 110 -0.65 -13.03 0.65
N MET A 111 -0.34 -11.97 -0.08
CA MET A 111 1.05 -11.47 -0.17
C MET A 111 1.55 -10.98 1.21
N VAL A 112 0.72 -10.30 2.01
CA VAL A 112 1.07 -9.95 3.41
C VAL A 112 1.44 -11.21 4.17
N THR A 113 0.56 -12.20 4.19
CA THR A 113 0.77 -13.46 4.92
C THR A 113 2.05 -14.19 4.51
N TRP A 114 2.34 -14.28 3.21
CA TRP A 114 3.59 -14.90 2.74
C TRP A 114 4.83 -14.11 3.12
N SER A 115 4.74 -12.78 3.10
CA SER A 115 5.83 -11.92 3.51
C SER A 115 6.10 -12.04 5.01
N GLU A 116 5.07 -12.09 5.84
CA GLU A 116 5.20 -12.33 7.28
C GLU A 116 5.79 -13.72 7.58
N ARG A 117 5.36 -14.76 6.88
CA ARG A 117 5.97 -16.11 7.02
C ARG A 117 7.45 -16.08 6.69
N LEU A 118 7.85 -15.38 5.63
CA LEU A 118 9.26 -15.26 5.26
C LEU A 118 10.04 -14.50 6.34
N ARG A 119 9.50 -13.40 6.86
CA ARG A 119 10.07 -12.63 7.95
C ARG A 119 10.32 -13.52 9.17
N ASP A 120 9.30 -14.23 9.59
CA ASP A 120 9.34 -15.01 10.83
C ASP A 120 10.27 -16.23 10.70
N ALA A 121 10.26 -16.90 9.55
CA ALA A 121 11.22 -17.96 9.25
C ALA A 121 12.67 -17.43 9.28
N ALA A 122 12.92 -16.26 8.67
CA ALA A 122 14.26 -15.66 8.69
C ALA A 122 14.69 -15.23 10.09
N ARG A 123 13.80 -14.62 10.89
CA ARG A 123 14.10 -14.23 12.29
C ARG A 123 14.40 -15.43 13.18
N SER A 124 13.76 -16.57 12.93
CA SER A 124 14.07 -17.81 13.67
C SER A 124 15.43 -18.40 13.32
N LYS A 125 16.14 -17.85 12.33
CA LYS A 125 17.42 -18.33 11.79
C LYS A 125 17.38 -19.79 11.35
N ASN A 126 16.19 -20.29 11.05
CA ASN A 126 16.00 -21.63 10.50
C ASN A 126 16.18 -21.58 8.98
N THR A 127 17.36 -22.02 8.54
CA THR A 127 17.73 -22.04 7.12
C THR A 127 16.72 -22.79 6.27
N GLN A 128 16.33 -24.01 6.70
CA GLN A 128 15.42 -24.85 5.92
C GLN A 128 14.04 -24.21 5.80
N ALA A 129 13.46 -23.75 6.91
CA ALA A 129 12.16 -23.09 6.90
C ALA A 129 12.17 -21.83 6.01
N THR A 130 13.25 -21.04 6.05
CA THR A 130 13.39 -19.85 5.20
C THR A 130 13.45 -20.23 3.71
N GLN A 131 14.24 -21.24 3.37
CA GLN A 131 14.35 -21.73 1.98
C GLN A 131 13.03 -22.30 1.47
N ASP A 132 12.28 -23.03 2.28
CA ASP A 132 10.97 -23.58 1.91
C ASP A 132 9.96 -22.46 1.59
N VAL A 133 9.90 -21.41 2.41
CA VAL A 133 9.07 -20.25 2.12
C VAL A 133 9.54 -19.55 0.84
N MET A 134 10.84 -19.33 0.68
CA MET A 134 11.40 -18.64 -0.49
C MET A 134 11.14 -19.38 -1.80
N LYS A 135 11.17 -20.71 -1.78
CA LYS A 135 10.92 -21.56 -2.95
C LYS A 135 9.55 -21.27 -3.58
N ASP A 136 8.54 -21.05 -2.77
CA ASP A 136 7.17 -20.85 -3.24
C ASP A 136 6.75 -19.38 -3.29
N PHE A 137 7.53 -18.47 -2.68
CA PHE A 137 7.16 -17.08 -2.49
C PHE A 137 6.75 -16.37 -3.79
N GLY A 138 7.53 -16.48 -4.84
CA GLY A 138 7.23 -15.80 -6.11
C GLY A 138 5.88 -16.22 -6.70
N ARG A 139 5.57 -17.51 -6.64
CA ARG A 139 4.30 -18.06 -7.14
C ARG A 139 3.14 -17.70 -6.22
N GLN A 140 3.31 -17.87 -4.92
CA GLN A 140 2.23 -17.74 -3.94
C GLN A 140 1.98 -16.28 -3.54
N ALA A 141 3.02 -15.48 -3.35
CA ALA A 141 2.85 -14.08 -2.94
C ALA A 141 2.59 -13.14 -4.14
N CYS A 142 3.32 -13.34 -5.25
CA CYS A 142 3.21 -12.44 -6.40
C CYS A 142 2.27 -13.00 -7.48
N GLY A 143 2.38 -14.28 -7.78
CA GLY A 143 1.65 -14.94 -8.88
C GLY A 143 0.15 -14.99 -8.67
N THR A 144 -0.34 -15.18 -7.45
CA THR A 144 -1.77 -15.20 -7.12
C THR A 144 -2.51 -13.92 -7.47
N CYS A 145 -1.82 -12.78 -7.41
CA CYS A 145 -2.37 -11.49 -7.82
C CYS A 145 -2.09 -11.21 -9.32
N HIS A 146 -0.85 -11.38 -9.77
CA HIS A 146 -0.46 -11.00 -11.13
C HIS A 146 -1.12 -11.85 -12.21
N THR A 147 -1.37 -13.12 -11.98
CA THR A 147 -2.00 -14.01 -12.99
C THR A 147 -3.42 -13.56 -13.34
N PRO A 148 -4.34 -13.37 -12.39
CA PRO A 148 -5.70 -12.95 -12.72
C PRO A 148 -5.84 -11.45 -13.02
N PHE A 149 -5.04 -10.57 -12.40
CA PHE A 149 -5.31 -9.14 -12.32
C PHE A 149 -4.34 -8.25 -13.10
N ARG A 150 -3.28 -8.80 -13.73
CA ARG A 150 -2.29 -8.04 -14.48
C ARG A 150 -2.22 -8.51 -15.94
N VAL A 151 -2.13 -7.57 -16.88
CA VAL A 151 -1.81 -7.88 -18.27
C VAL A 151 -0.40 -8.48 -18.31
N PRO A 152 -0.21 -9.68 -18.87
CA PRO A 152 1.10 -10.31 -18.93
C PRO A 152 2.09 -9.43 -19.73
N PRO A 153 3.39 -9.45 -19.40
CA PRO A 153 4.40 -8.80 -20.21
C PRO A 153 4.45 -9.45 -21.60
N PRO A 154 4.85 -8.70 -22.63
CA PRO A 154 5.07 -9.30 -23.94
C PRO A 154 6.14 -10.40 -23.83
N PRO A 155 6.04 -11.45 -24.67
CA PRO A 155 7.09 -12.47 -24.72
C PRO A 155 8.43 -11.82 -25.06
N PRO A 156 9.56 -12.38 -24.55
CA PRO A 156 10.88 -11.90 -24.93
C PRO A 156 11.07 -11.97 -26.44
N PRO A 157 11.86 -11.07 -27.03
CA PRO A 157 12.21 -11.15 -28.45
C PRO A 157 12.77 -12.56 -28.73
N ARG A 158 12.28 -13.20 -29.78
CA ARG A 158 12.90 -14.43 -30.27
C ARG A 158 14.25 -14.02 -30.87
N GLY A 159 15.35 -14.38 -30.19
CA GLY A 159 16.71 -14.24 -30.71
C GLY A 159 16.95 -15.16 -31.91
#